data_91e999edf568f10165d36acef333a534
#
_entry.id   91e999edf568f10165d36acef333a534
#
_cell.length_a   1.000
_cell.length_b   1.000
_cell.length_c   1.000
_cell.angle_alpha   90.00
_cell.angle_beta   90.00
_cell.angle_gamma   90.00
#
_symmetry.space_group_name_H-M   'P 1'
#
loop_
_entity.id
_entity.type
_entity.pdbx_description
1 polymer ?
#
loop_
_entity_poly.entity_id
_entity_poly.type
_entity_poly.pdbx_seq_one_letter_code
_entity_poly.pdbx_strand_id
1 'polypeptide(L)'
;MHNVVISGTGLYTPANSISNDELVESFNAFVQQFNADNAAAIAKGEVEALVESSSAFIERASGIKSRFVVDKDGILDPKRMTPRIAERSNEQWGILCEMAIGAAQEALARAGKTAADIDGVIVACSHLQRAYPAVAIEVQAALGIQGFGYDMNVACSSATFGLQAATNAVQLGQARAILMVNPEICTGHLNFRDRDSHFIFGDACTAVIVERADLASSAHQFDIVSTKLITQFSNNIRNNFGFLNRAAQEGVGASDKLFVQEGRKVFKEVCPMVAELIASHLAENQLNVSDIKRFWLHQANLNMNLLIARKLLGRDAEPGEAPVILDSYANTSSAGSVIALHKHQDDLPSGALGVLSSFGAGYSIGSVILRKR
;
A
#
# COMPACT_ATOMS: atom_id res chain seq x y z
N MET A 1 -22.31 -21.81 3.25
CA MET A 1 -21.37 -20.77 2.85
C MET A 1 -20.54 -21.28 1.68
N HIS A 2 -20.24 -20.45 0.71
CA HIS A 2 -19.38 -20.82 -0.42
C HIS A 2 -17.92 -20.81 0.00
N ASN A 3 -17.12 -21.73 -0.57
CA ASN A 3 -15.66 -21.61 -0.52
C ASN A 3 -15.22 -20.47 -1.45
N VAL A 4 -14.21 -19.70 -1.02
CA VAL A 4 -13.75 -18.50 -1.71
C VAL A 4 -12.27 -18.59 -2.05
N VAL A 5 -11.93 -18.14 -3.23
CA VAL A 5 -10.54 -18.11 -3.71
C VAL A 5 -10.15 -16.72 -4.20
N ILE A 6 -8.86 -16.43 -4.14
CA ILE A 6 -8.22 -15.48 -5.02
C ILE A 6 -7.91 -16.23 -6.32
N SER A 7 -8.43 -15.78 -7.45
CA SER A 7 -8.23 -16.44 -8.75
C SER A 7 -7.35 -15.65 -9.71
N GLY A 8 -7.12 -14.37 -9.45
CA GLY A 8 -6.25 -13.52 -10.25
C GLY A 8 -5.75 -12.33 -9.47
N THR A 9 -4.53 -11.92 -9.77
CA THR A 9 -3.90 -10.69 -9.26
C THR A 9 -3.36 -9.88 -10.41
N GLY A 10 -3.33 -8.55 -10.29
CA GLY A 10 -2.78 -7.65 -11.29
C GLY A 10 -2.03 -6.49 -10.65
N LEU A 11 -1.13 -5.91 -11.43
CA LEU A 11 -0.26 -4.81 -11.00
C LEU A 11 -0.18 -3.74 -12.07
N TYR A 12 -0.43 -2.50 -11.68
CA TYR A 12 -0.08 -1.32 -12.46
C TYR A 12 1.12 -0.63 -11.81
N THR A 13 2.19 -0.50 -12.57
CA THR A 13 3.40 0.22 -12.19
C THR A 13 3.49 1.50 -13.02
N PRO A 14 3.57 2.70 -12.42
CA PRO A 14 3.81 3.93 -13.14
C PRO A 14 5.08 3.86 -14.00
N ALA A 15 5.09 4.56 -15.13
CA ALA A 15 6.22 4.51 -16.07
C ALA A 15 7.49 5.20 -15.55
N ASN A 16 7.33 6.18 -14.66
CA ASN A 16 8.45 6.93 -14.10
C ASN A 16 9.01 6.26 -12.84
N SER A 17 10.34 6.26 -12.72
CA SER A 17 11.02 5.87 -11.48
C SER A 17 11.99 6.96 -11.03
N ILE A 18 12.22 7.03 -9.72
CA ILE A 18 13.20 7.92 -9.09
C ILE A 18 14.14 7.07 -8.25
N SER A 19 15.45 7.16 -8.50
CA SER A 19 16.49 6.56 -7.67
C SER A 19 16.72 7.39 -6.39
N ASN A 20 17.42 6.82 -5.40
CA ASN A 20 17.82 7.59 -4.24
C ASN A 20 18.75 8.74 -4.61
N ASP A 21 19.66 8.55 -5.58
CA ASP A 21 20.61 9.59 -5.99
C ASP A 21 19.88 10.81 -6.59
N GLU A 22 18.93 10.60 -7.50
CA GLU A 22 18.11 11.67 -8.06
C GLU A 22 17.29 12.42 -6.99
N LEU A 23 16.71 11.66 -6.05
CA LEU A 23 15.92 12.25 -4.97
C LEU A 23 16.78 13.08 -4.03
N VAL A 24 17.99 12.57 -3.69
CA VAL A 24 18.96 13.25 -2.82
C VAL A 24 19.51 14.50 -3.48
N GLU A 25 19.78 14.48 -4.79
CA GLU A 25 20.23 15.66 -5.54
C GLU A 25 19.21 16.78 -5.42
N SER A 26 17.94 16.49 -5.70
CA SER A 26 16.84 17.47 -5.58
C SER A 26 16.68 17.98 -4.14
N PHE A 27 16.67 17.07 -3.16
CA PHE A 27 16.52 17.43 -1.74
C PHE A 27 17.68 18.33 -1.27
N ASN A 28 18.93 17.99 -1.59
CA ASN A 28 20.08 18.76 -1.16
C ASN A 28 20.13 20.12 -1.85
N ALA A 29 19.71 20.24 -3.11
CA ALA A 29 19.56 21.54 -3.77
C ALA A 29 18.55 22.44 -3.03
N PHE A 30 17.41 21.89 -2.57
CA PHE A 30 16.47 22.60 -1.72
C PHE A 30 17.11 23.01 -0.38
N VAL A 31 17.82 22.10 0.31
CA VAL A 31 18.50 22.40 1.58
C VAL A 31 19.52 23.52 1.43
N GLN A 32 20.36 23.48 0.40
CA GLN A 32 21.36 24.51 0.13
C GLN A 32 20.72 25.86 -0.13
N GLN A 33 19.67 25.92 -0.94
CA GLN A 33 18.94 27.15 -1.20
C GLN A 33 18.30 27.71 0.06
N PHE A 34 17.62 26.86 0.87
CA PHE A 34 17.01 27.26 2.13
C PHE A 34 18.04 27.84 3.11
N ASN A 35 19.18 27.17 3.28
CA ASN A 35 20.24 27.62 4.18
C ASN A 35 20.88 28.92 3.72
N ALA A 36 21.06 29.11 2.42
CA ALA A 36 21.58 30.36 1.83
C ALA A 36 20.59 31.52 2.04
N ASP A 37 19.32 31.32 1.76
CA ASP A 37 18.27 32.33 1.91
C ASP A 37 18.05 32.76 3.36
N ASN A 38 18.31 31.85 4.30
CA ASN A 38 18.14 32.08 5.77
C ASN A 38 19.47 32.29 6.51
N ALA A 39 20.60 32.49 5.82
CA ALA A 39 21.94 32.52 6.44
C ALA A 39 22.05 33.50 7.63
N ALA A 40 21.45 34.69 7.52
CA ALA A 40 21.45 35.69 8.59
C ALA A 40 20.64 35.27 9.83
N ALA A 41 19.49 34.61 9.65
CA ALA A 41 18.65 34.12 10.73
C ALA A 41 19.26 32.88 11.38
N ILE A 42 19.89 32.01 10.61
CA ILE A 42 20.64 30.85 11.08
C ILE A 42 21.82 31.29 11.95
N ALA A 43 22.59 32.30 11.51
CA ALA A 43 23.71 32.82 12.29
C ALA A 43 23.29 33.42 13.63
N LYS A 44 22.06 33.92 13.75
CA LYS A 44 21.47 34.42 14.99
C LYS A 44 20.79 33.32 15.84
N GLY A 45 20.66 32.11 15.33
CA GLY A 45 19.91 31.03 16.01
C GLY A 45 18.39 31.18 15.97
N GLU A 46 17.86 32.04 15.09
CA GLU A 46 16.43 32.28 14.90
C GLU A 46 15.78 31.20 14.03
N VAL A 47 16.55 30.59 13.14
CA VAL A 47 16.16 29.50 12.25
C VAL A 47 17.20 28.38 12.34
N GLU A 48 16.76 27.13 12.41
CA GLU A 48 17.63 25.97 12.38
C GLU A 48 18.06 25.66 10.94
N ALA A 49 19.35 25.42 10.73
CA ALA A 49 19.86 25.01 9.43
C ALA A 49 19.34 23.61 9.07
N LEU A 50 18.88 23.44 7.83
CA LEU A 50 18.52 22.13 7.31
C LEU A 50 19.76 21.29 7.04
N VAL A 51 19.63 19.98 7.23
CA VAL A 51 20.71 18.99 7.04
C VAL A 51 20.47 18.21 5.75
N GLU A 52 21.50 18.06 4.95
CA GLU A 52 21.47 17.29 3.71
C GLU A 52 21.17 15.80 3.97
N SER A 53 20.65 15.12 2.95
CA SER A 53 20.38 13.70 2.90
C SER A 53 21.46 12.96 2.10
N SER A 54 21.43 11.63 2.10
CA SER A 54 22.28 10.79 1.26
C SER A 54 21.60 9.45 0.93
N SER A 55 21.95 8.86 -0.21
CA SER A 55 21.44 7.54 -0.61
C SER A 55 21.80 6.47 0.43
N ALA A 56 22.98 6.54 1.02
CA ALA A 56 23.41 5.63 2.08
C ALA A 56 22.57 5.78 3.37
N PHE A 57 22.13 7.01 3.69
CA PHE A 57 21.19 7.24 4.80
C PHE A 57 19.85 6.58 4.51
N ILE A 58 19.28 6.80 3.32
CA ILE A 58 17.99 6.25 2.92
C ILE A 58 18.01 4.72 2.95
N GLU A 59 19.01 4.08 2.33
CA GLU A 59 19.13 2.63 2.30
C GLU A 59 19.26 2.03 3.71
N ARG A 60 20.11 2.61 4.55
CA ARG A 60 20.28 2.14 5.93
C ARG A 60 19.01 2.32 6.77
N ALA A 61 18.28 3.43 6.58
CA ALA A 61 17.09 3.74 7.36
C ALA A 61 15.87 2.90 6.94
N SER A 62 15.77 2.52 5.67
CA SER A 62 14.54 1.94 5.10
C SER A 62 14.73 0.68 4.26
N GLY A 63 15.90 0.49 3.64
CA GLY A 63 16.13 -0.53 2.61
C GLY A 63 15.67 -0.11 1.21
N ILE A 64 15.13 1.10 1.03
CA ILE A 64 14.63 1.60 -0.27
C ILE A 64 15.82 2.05 -1.12
N LYS A 65 15.80 1.69 -2.42
CA LYS A 65 16.79 2.11 -3.42
C LYS A 65 16.17 2.98 -4.51
N SER A 66 14.91 2.71 -4.85
CA SER A 66 14.16 3.46 -5.85
C SER A 66 12.65 3.40 -5.56
N ARG A 67 11.87 4.17 -6.29
CA ARG A 67 10.41 4.17 -6.25
C ARG A 67 9.84 4.48 -7.62
N PHE A 68 8.70 3.88 -7.92
CA PHE A 68 7.88 4.30 -9.06
C PHE A 68 6.96 5.43 -8.64
N VAL A 69 6.75 6.39 -9.54
CA VAL A 69 5.95 7.59 -9.27
C VAL A 69 5.12 7.98 -10.48
N VAL A 70 3.96 8.55 -10.24
CA VAL A 70 3.09 9.06 -11.31
C VAL A 70 3.73 10.26 -12.02
N ASP A 71 4.33 11.16 -11.27
CA ASP A 71 5.06 12.32 -11.81
C ASP A 71 6.43 12.46 -11.16
N LYS A 72 7.46 12.44 -11.98
CA LYS A 72 8.86 12.58 -11.58
C LYS A 72 9.31 14.04 -11.53
N ASP A 73 8.94 14.81 -12.53
CA ASP A 73 9.48 16.15 -12.75
C ASP A 73 9.08 17.12 -11.63
N GLY A 74 7.84 17.05 -11.17
CA GLY A 74 7.37 17.88 -10.06
C GLY A 74 8.01 17.52 -8.73
N ILE A 75 8.29 16.24 -8.49
CA ILE A 75 8.96 15.77 -7.28
C ILE A 75 10.42 16.21 -7.26
N LEU A 76 11.12 16.11 -8.39
CA LEU A 76 12.54 16.44 -8.50
C LEU A 76 12.83 17.94 -8.72
N ASP A 77 11.82 18.77 -8.92
CA ASP A 77 11.97 20.22 -8.95
C ASP A 77 12.18 20.76 -7.52
N PRO A 78 13.40 21.22 -7.13
CA PRO A 78 13.68 21.63 -5.75
C PRO A 78 12.86 22.83 -5.26
N LYS A 79 12.23 23.58 -6.19
CA LYS A 79 11.32 24.68 -5.84
C LYS A 79 9.92 24.18 -5.54
N ARG A 80 9.52 23.06 -6.13
CA ARG A 80 8.18 22.48 -5.99
C ARG A 80 8.14 21.33 -4.97
N MET A 81 8.91 20.27 -5.21
CA MET A 81 8.99 19.06 -4.39
C MET A 81 7.60 18.45 -4.10
N THR A 82 6.78 18.34 -5.13
CA THR A 82 5.42 17.81 -5.10
C THR A 82 5.05 17.38 -6.51
N PRO A 83 4.40 16.21 -6.73
CA PRO A 83 4.02 15.79 -8.07
C PRO A 83 3.11 16.81 -8.76
N ARG A 84 3.21 16.88 -10.09
CA ARG A 84 2.34 17.67 -10.98
C ARG A 84 1.28 16.75 -11.56
N ILE A 85 0.16 16.63 -10.87
CA ILE A 85 -0.97 15.86 -11.36
C ILE A 85 -1.99 16.86 -11.87
N ALA A 86 -2.24 16.86 -13.19
CA ALA A 86 -3.22 17.75 -13.79
C ALA A 86 -4.63 17.39 -13.31
N GLU A 87 -5.41 18.40 -12.96
CA GLU A 87 -6.83 18.22 -12.73
C GLU A 87 -7.49 17.74 -14.03
N ARG A 88 -8.40 16.77 -13.91
CA ARG A 88 -9.12 16.21 -15.06
C ARG A 88 -10.52 16.78 -15.15
N SER A 89 -11.02 16.90 -16.36
CA SER A 89 -12.39 17.30 -16.58
C SER A 89 -13.36 16.20 -16.09
N ASN A 90 -14.63 16.57 -15.90
CA ASN A 90 -15.66 15.62 -15.42
C ASN A 90 -15.97 14.51 -16.44
N GLU A 91 -15.56 14.66 -17.70
CA GLU A 91 -15.73 13.69 -18.77
C GLU A 91 -14.58 12.68 -18.85
N GLN A 92 -13.50 12.90 -18.12
CA GLN A 92 -12.33 12.02 -18.08
C GLN A 92 -12.37 11.13 -16.83
N TRP A 93 -11.87 9.91 -16.96
CA TRP A 93 -11.63 9.05 -15.81
C TRP A 93 -10.58 9.67 -14.88
N GLY A 94 -10.81 9.57 -13.58
CA GLY A 94 -9.83 10.00 -12.58
C GLY A 94 -8.54 9.18 -12.64
N ILE A 95 -7.43 9.75 -12.17
CA ILE A 95 -6.12 9.09 -12.24
C ILE A 95 -6.09 7.76 -11.45
N LEU A 96 -6.75 7.69 -10.29
CA LEU A 96 -6.86 6.45 -9.53
C LEU A 96 -7.67 5.39 -10.28
N CYS A 97 -8.72 5.82 -11.03
CA CYS A 97 -9.49 4.93 -11.88
C CYS A 97 -8.63 4.36 -13.02
N GLU A 98 -7.83 5.18 -13.70
CA GLU A 98 -6.95 4.69 -14.77
C GLU A 98 -5.91 3.68 -14.27
N MET A 99 -5.28 3.95 -13.13
CA MET A 99 -4.36 3.00 -12.50
C MET A 99 -5.08 1.68 -12.15
N ALA A 100 -6.31 1.79 -11.64
CA ALA A 100 -7.13 0.64 -11.29
C ALA A 100 -7.52 -0.20 -12.51
N ILE A 101 -7.87 0.44 -13.65
CA ILE A 101 -8.16 -0.25 -14.90
C ILE A 101 -6.95 -1.07 -15.35
N GLY A 102 -5.74 -0.46 -15.33
CA GLY A 102 -4.52 -1.16 -15.72
C GLY A 102 -4.26 -2.41 -14.90
N ALA A 103 -4.36 -2.33 -13.59
CA ALA A 103 -4.20 -3.49 -12.70
C ALA A 103 -5.35 -4.51 -12.85
N ALA A 104 -6.60 -4.04 -12.99
CA ALA A 104 -7.77 -4.90 -13.13
C ALA A 104 -7.74 -5.74 -14.41
N GLN A 105 -7.27 -5.19 -15.52
CA GLN A 105 -7.15 -5.92 -16.78
C GLN A 105 -6.23 -7.14 -16.66
N GLU A 106 -5.10 -7.01 -15.98
CA GLU A 106 -4.20 -8.14 -15.73
C GLU A 106 -4.85 -9.15 -14.77
N ALA A 107 -5.48 -8.68 -13.69
CA ALA A 107 -6.14 -9.56 -12.72
C ALA A 107 -7.27 -10.39 -13.38
N LEU A 108 -8.10 -9.76 -14.22
CA LEU A 108 -9.15 -10.42 -14.99
C LEU A 108 -8.57 -11.44 -15.95
N ALA A 109 -7.53 -11.09 -16.70
CA ALA A 109 -6.85 -12.00 -17.62
C ALA A 109 -6.27 -13.22 -16.90
N ARG A 110 -5.58 -13.03 -15.77
CA ARG A 110 -5.05 -14.13 -14.95
C ARG A 110 -6.14 -15.00 -14.33
N ALA A 111 -7.28 -14.42 -14.00
CA ALA A 111 -8.45 -15.15 -13.50
C ALA A 111 -9.22 -15.89 -14.61
N GLY A 112 -8.98 -15.58 -15.89
CA GLY A 112 -9.80 -16.05 -17.00
C GLY A 112 -11.22 -15.51 -16.95
N LYS A 113 -11.40 -14.26 -16.49
CA LYS A 113 -12.68 -13.60 -16.30
C LYS A 113 -12.84 -12.36 -17.17
N THR A 114 -14.07 -11.94 -17.32
CA THR A 114 -14.49 -10.72 -18.00
C THR A 114 -15.28 -9.83 -17.04
N ALA A 115 -15.60 -8.62 -17.44
CA ALA A 115 -16.43 -7.71 -16.65
C ALA A 115 -17.81 -8.32 -16.30
N ALA A 116 -18.35 -9.17 -17.18
CA ALA A 116 -19.65 -9.83 -16.96
C ALA A 116 -19.65 -10.88 -15.83
N ASP A 117 -18.47 -11.34 -15.43
CA ASP A 117 -18.30 -12.31 -14.35
C ASP A 117 -18.22 -11.63 -12.96
N ILE A 118 -18.03 -10.31 -12.92
CA ILE A 118 -17.80 -9.52 -11.71
C ILE A 118 -19.10 -8.85 -11.27
N ASP A 119 -19.51 -9.07 -10.02
CA ASP A 119 -20.73 -8.52 -9.44
C ASP A 119 -20.49 -7.28 -8.55
N GLY A 120 -19.25 -6.99 -8.20
CA GLY A 120 -18.94 -5.82 -7.39
C GLY A 120 -17.48 -5.37 -7.49
N VAL A 121 -17.27 -4.07 -7.23
CA VAL A 121 -15.96 -3.43 -7.20
C VAL A 121 -15.71 -2.83 -5.83
N ILE A 122 -14.58 -3.12 -5.21
CA ILE A 122 -14.11 -2.50 -3.97
C ILE A 122 -12.81 -1.77 -4.27
N VAL A 123 -12.80 -0.45 -4.08
CA VAL A 123 -11.55 0.32 -4.02
C VAL A 123 -11.12 0.42 -2.57
N ALA A 124 -10.02 -0.21 -2.23
CA ALA A 124 -9.47 -0.29 -0.88
C ALA A 124 -8.08 0.36 -0.86
N CYS A 125 -8.00 1.64 -0.50
CA CYS A 125 -6.76 2.41 -0.57
C CYS A 125 -6.62 3.40 0.59
N SER A 126 -5.41 3.94 0.78
CA SER A 126 -5.10 4.81 1.91
C SER A 126 -5.63 6.23 1.76
N HIS A 127 -5.90 6.66 0.54
CA HIS A 127 -6.45 7.97 0.24
C HIS A 127 -7.24 7.93 -1.06
N LEU A 128 -8.27 8.72 -1.13
CA LEU A 128 -9.14 8.85 -2.29
C LEU A 128 -8.95 10.24 -2.90
N GLN A 129 -8.96 10.33 -4.22
CA GLN A 129 -8.82 11.62 -4.91
C GLN A 129 -10.00 12.58 -4.65
N ARG A 130 -11.15 12.03 -4.25
CA ARG A 130 -12.37 12.79 -3.94
C ARG A 130 -13.27 12.00 -2.97
N ALA A 131 -14.17 12.70 -2.31
CA ALA A 131 -15.14 12.08 -1.39
C ALA A 131 -16.26 11.35 -2.13
N TYR A 132 -16.72 11.90 -3.26
CA TYR A 132 -17.80 11.33 -4.09
C TYR A 132 -17.76 11.92 -5.52
N PRO A 133 -18.28 11.21 -6.55
CA PRO A 133 -18.69 9.79 -6.48
C PRO A 133 -17.50 8.90 -6.13
N ALA A 134 -17.80 7.69 -5.60
CA ALA A 134 -16.79 6.71 -5.25
C ALA A 134 -15.92 6.34 -6.46
N VAL A 135 -14.61 6.16 -6.26
CA VAL A 135 -13.69 5.70 -7.32
C VAL A 135 -14.08 4.30 -7.80
N ALA A 136 -14.59 3.44 -6.92
CA ALA A 136 -15.10 2.11 -7.29
C ALA A 136 -16.23 2.16 -8.33
N ILE A 137 -17.13 3.15 -8.23
CA ILE A 137 -18.23 3.33 -9.20
C ILE A 137 -17.67 3.80 -10.55
N GLU A 138 -16.64 4.62 -10.54
CA GLU A 138 -15.92 5.05 -11.74
C GLU A 138 -15.21 3.88 -12.43
N VAL A 139 -14.50 3.05 -11.66
CA VAL A 139 -13.85 1.81 -12.15
C VAL A 139 -14.90 0.84 -12.72
N GLN A 140 -16.03 0.67 -12.01
CA GLN A 140 -17.15 -0.15 -12.44
C GLN A 140 -17.67 0.29 -13.81
N ALA A 141 -17.90 1.60 -13.98
CA ALA A 141 -18.39 2.17 -15.23
C ALA A 141 -17.36 2.01 -16.37
N ALA A 142 -16.09 2.29 -16.10
CA ALA A 142 -15.01 2.21 -17.07
C ALA A 142 -14.76 0.79 -17.59
N LEU A 143 -14.92 -0.23 -16.74
CA LEU A 143 -14.79 -1.63 -17.11
C LEU A 143 -16.07 -2.27 -17.65
N GLY A 144 -17.22 -1.58 -17.54
CA GLY A 144 -18.53 -2.13 -17.94
C GLY A 144 -19.10 -3.18 -16.99
N ILE A 145 -18.64 -3.21 -15.75
CA ILE A 145 -19.10 -4.14 -14.71
C ILE A 145 -20.52 -3.73 -14.27
N GLN A 146 -21.41 -4.73 -14.16
CA GLN A 146 -22.76 -4.54 -13.61
C GLN A 146 -22.78 -5.00 -12.15
N GLY A 147 -23.52 -4.27 -11.28
CA GLY A 147 -23.63 -4.60 -9.87
C GLY A 147 -23.37 -3.41 -8.97
N PHE A 148 -22.53 -3.55 -7.95
CA PHE A 148 -22.29 -2.50 -6.97
C PHE A 148 -20.80 -2.13 -6.86
N GLY A 149 -20.54 -0.91 -6.36
CA GLY A 149 -19.17 -0.46 -6.07
C GLY A 149 -19.14 0.48 -4.87
N TYR A 150 -18.09 0.39 -4.07
CA TYR A 150 -17.85 1.31 -2.96
C TYR A 150 -16.36 1.42 -2.63
N ASP A 151 -16.00 2.55 -2.05
CA ASP A 151 -14.64 2.82 -1.56
C ASP A 151 -14.53 2.52 -0.07
N MET A 152 -13.35 2.07 0.36
CA MET A 152 -13.01 1.92 1.77
C MET A 152 -11.58 2.37 2.04
N ASN A 153 -11.35 2.90 3.24
CA ASN A 153 -10.05 3.37 3.69
C ASN A 153 -9.73 2.84 5.09
N VAL A 154 -8.68 2.04 5.18
CA VAL A 154 -8.05 1.58 6.42
C VAL A 154 -6.54 1.78 6.30
N ALA A 155 -6.14 2.90 5.72
CA ALA A 155 -4.73 3.23 5.43
C ALA A 155 -4.00 2.05 4.74
N CYS A 156 -2.77 1.76 5.16
CA CYS A 156 -1.96 0.68 4.57
C CYS A 156 -2.57 -0.72 4.73
N SER A 157 -3.54 -0.90 5.63
CA SER A 157 -4.23 -2.18 5.84
C SER A 157 -5.43 -2.38 4.92
N SER A 158 -5.75 -1.41 4.07
CA SER A 158 -6.95 -1.47 3.22
C SER A 158 -7.03 -2.75 2.38
N ALA A 159 -5.90 -3.29 1.92
CA ALA A 159 -5.88 -4.54 1.14
C ALA A 159 -6.45 -5.74 1.93
N THR A 160 -6.00 -5.98 3.16
CA THR A 160 -6.47 -7.14 3.96
C THR A 160 -7.89 -6.94 4.47
N PHE A 161 -8.28 -5.71 4.78
CA PHE A 161 -9.67 -5.38 5.14
C PHE A 161 -10.60 -5.50 3.93
N GLY A 162 -10.16 -5.05 2.75
CA GLY A 162 -10.89 -5.22 1.50
C GLY A 162 -11.03 -6.68 1.08
N LEU A 163 -9.98 -7.49 1.26
CA LEU A 163 -10.05 -8.94 1.04
C LEU A 163 -11.08 -9.62 1.95
N GLN A 164 -11.12 -9.25 3.24
CA GLN A 164 -12.15 -9.79 4.13
C GLN A 164 -13.56 -9.34 3.70
N ALA A 165 -13.74 -8.08 3.32
CA ALA A 165 -15.04 -7.59 2.86
C ALA A 165 -15.51 -8.32 1.59
N ALA A 166 -14.60 -8.49 0.61
CA ALA A 166 -14.87 -9.27 -0.60
C ALA A 166 -15.18 -10.73 -0.29
N THR A 167 -14.39 -11.36 0.58
CA THR A 167 -14.60 -12.76 1.03
C THR A 167 -15.98 -12.93 1.65
N ASN A 168 -16.36 -12.04 2.56
CA ASN A 168 -17.69 -12.10 3.21
C ASN A 168 -18.83 -11.98 2.20
N ALA A 169 -18.74 -11.06 1.23
CA ALA A 169 -19.76 -10.89 0.20
C ALA A 169 -19.91 -12.16 -0.65
N VAL A 170 -18.79 -12.78 -1.03
CA VAL A 170 -18.80 -14.02 -1.84
C VAL A 170 -19.27 -15.23 -1.01
N GLN A 171 -18.79 -15.39 0.22
CA GLN A 171 -19.18 -16.50 1.10
C GLN A 171 -20.68 -16.54 1.39
N LEU A 172 -21.27 -15.35 1.55
CA LEU A 172 -22.72 -15.20 1.83
C LEU A 172 -23.58 -15.25 0.58
N GLY A 173 -22.99 -15.36 -0.62
CA GLY A 173 -23.71 -15.43 -1.88
C GLY A 173 -24.27 -14.06 -2.34
N GLN A 174 -23.79 -12.96 -1.81
CA GLN A 174 -24.15 -11.61 -2.25
C GLN A 174 -23.48 -11.25 -3.58
N ALA A 175 -22.37 -11.90 -3.90
CA ALA A 175 -21.65 -11.77 -5.16
C ALA A 175 -21.04 -13.12 -5.56
N ARG A 176 -20.89 -13.37 -6.86
CA ARG A 176 -20.15 -14.51 -7.42
C ARG A 176 -18.65 -14.22 -7.40
N ALA A 177 -18.29 -13.01 -7.78
CA ALA A 177 -16.94 -12.50 -7.80
C ALA A 177 -16.88 -10.99 -7.52
N ILE A 178 -15.84 -10.56 -6.83
CA ILE A 178 -15.51 -9.17 -6.50
C ILE A 178 -14.15 -8.83 -7.09
N LEU A 179 -14.08 -7.71 -7.78
CA LEU A 179 -12.83 -7.04 -8.12
C LEU A 179 -12.46 -6.07 -6.98
N MET A 180 -11.38 -6.36 -6.26
CA MET A 180 -10.79 -5.43 -5.29
C MET A 180 -9.57 -4.77 -5.91
N VAL A 181 -9.44 -3.44 -5.83
CA VAL A 181 -8.29 -2.68 -6.33
C VAL A 181 -7.72 -1.76 -5.24
N ASN A 182 -6.42 -1.57 -5.29
CA ASN A 182 -5.67 -0.73 -4.34
C ASN A 182 -4.87 0.35 -5.10
N PRO A 183 -5.52 1.39 -5.66
CA PRO A 183 -4.81 2.46 -6.35
C PRO A 183 -4.20 3.42 -5.34
N GLU A 184 -2.87 3.55 -5.36
CA GLU A 184 -2.11 4.35 -4.39
C GLU A 184 -1.23 5.36 -5.11
N ILE A 185 -1.48 6.65 -4.86
CA ILE A 185 -0.61 7.78 -5.21
C ILE A 185 -0.09 8.40 -3.92
N CYS A 186 0.77 7.66 -3.24
CA CYS A 186 1.28 8.06 -1.92
C CYS A 186 2.17 9.30 -2.00
N THR A 187 2.79 9.54 -3.16
CA THR A 187 3.59 10.75 -3.41
C THR A 187 2.76 12.04 -3.33
N GLY A 188 1.45 11.96 -3.57
CA GLY A 188 0.54 13.12 -3.56
C GLY A 188 0.35 13.76 -2.18
N HIS A 189 0.66 13.06 -1.08
CA HIS A 189 0.53 13.56 0.28
C HIS A 189 1.82 13.44 1.11
N LEU A 190 2.94 13.11 0.48
CA LEU A 190 4.25 13.08 1.13
C LEU A 190 4.86 14.49 1.20
N ASN A 191 5.45 14.82 2.33
CA ASN A 191 6.29 15.99 2.46
C ASN A 191 7.72 15.69 1.99
N PHE A 192 8.03 15.98 0.73
CA PHE A 192 9.38 15.78 0.17
C PHE A 192 10.45 16.72 0.75
N ARG A 193 10.05 17.72 1.54
CA ARG A 193 10.98 18.63 2.25
C ARG A 193 11.33 18.17 3.66
N ASP A 194 10.79 17.04 4.10
CA ASP A 194 11.13 16.43 5.38
C ASP A 194 12.22 15.37 5.18
N ARG A 195 13.41 15.63 5.75
CA ARG A 195 14.57 14.74 5.63
C ARG A 195 14.29 13.31 6.08
N ASP A 196 13.48 13.14 7.10
CA ASP A 196 13.27 11.83 7.72
C ASP A 196 12.20 10.99 7.02
N SER A 197 11.43 11.60 6.11
CA SER A 197 10.32 10.93 5.41
C SER A 197 10.29 11.09 3.89
N HIS A 198 11.04 12.03 3.29
CA HIS A 198 10.99 12.35 1.85
C HIS A 198 11.17 11.15 0.90
N PHE A 199 11.72 10.05 1.39
CA PHE A 199 12.06 8.87 0.59
C PHE A 199 11.07 7.69 0.75
N ILE A 200 10.10 7.79 1.66
CA ILE A 200 9.34 6.63 2.15
C ILE A 200 8.44 6.05 1.07
N PHE A 201 7.73 6.89 0.30
CA PHE A 201 6.64 6.45 -0.55
C PHE A 201 6.99 6.32 -2.04
N GLY A 202 6.26 5.41 -2.69
CA GLY A 202 6.11 5.27 -4.12
C GLY A 202 4.64 5.06 -4.49
N ASP A 203 4.34 5.06 -5.78
CA ASP A 203 3.00 4.93 -6.34
C ASP A 203 2.86 3.59 -7.06
N ALA A 204 1.71 2.94 -6.94
CA ALA A 204 1.34 1.73 -7.67
C ALA A 204 -0.15 1.46 -7.53
N CYS A 205 -0.67 0.53 -8.32
CA CYS A 205 -2.00 -0.03 -8.09
C CYS A 205 -1.96 -1.55 -8.20
N THR A 206 -2.67 -2.22 -7.32
CA THR A 206 -2.90 -3.67 -7.41
C THR A 206 -4.38 -3.98 -7.58
N ALA A 207 -4.65 -5.16 -8.15
CA ALA A 207 -5.99 -5.71 -8.28
C ALA A 207 -6.01 -7.17 -7.86
N VAL A 208 -7.12 -7.60 -7.27
CA VAL A 208 -7.35 -8.99 -6.85
C VAL A 208 -8.77 -9.39 -7.22
N ILE A 209 -8.93 -10.55 -7.87
CA ILE A 209 -10.23 -11.17 -8.08
C ILE A 209 -10.48 -12.17 -6.95
N VAL A 210 -11.55 -11.91 -6.19
CA VAL A 210 -12.03 -12.78 -5.11
C VAL A 210 -13.35 -13.40 -5.57
N GLU A 211 -13.40 -14.72 -5.73
CA GLU A 211 -14.57 -15.37 -6.28
C GLU A 211 -14.92 -16.69 -5.60
N ARG A 212 -16.11 -17.21 -5.90
CA ARG A 212 -16.51 -18.56 -5.50
C ARG A 212 -15.59 -19.60 -6.11
N ALA A 213 -15.13 -20.51 -5.29
CA ALA A 213 -14.17 -21.55 -5.68
C ALA A 213 -14.69 -22.51 -6.76
N ASP A 214 -16.01 -22.73 -6.82
CA ASP A 214 -16.67 -23.58 -7.83
C ASP A 214 -16.82 -22.91 -9.20
N LEU A 215 -16.58 -21.60 -9.29
CA LEU A 215 -16.60 -20.82 -10.54
C LEU A 215 -15.19 -20.48 -11.04
N ALA A 216 -14.19 -20.69 -10.21
CA ALA A 216 -12.80 -20.34 -10.54
C ALA A 216 -12.19 -21.40 -11.49
N SER A 217 -11.57 -20.94 -12.57
CA SER A 217 -10.97 -21.79 -13.59
C SER A 217 -9.48 -21.52 -13.85
N SER A 218 -8.90 -20.48 -13.22
CA SER A 218 -7.49 -20.13 -13.42
C SER A 218 -6.53 -21.14 -12.79
N ALA A 219 -5.28 -21.19 -13.28
CA ALA A 219 -4.21 -21.97 -12.68
C ALA A 219 -3.58 -21.29 -11.44
N HIS A 220 -3.91 -20.02 -11.19
CA HIS A 220 -3.31 -19.19 -10.13
C HIS A 220 -4.27 -18.98 -8.98
N GLN A 221 -4.76 -20.09 -8.39
CA GLN A 221 -5.75 -19.97 -7.31
C GLN A 221 -5.13 -20.13 -5.93
N PHE A 222 -5.65 -19.33 -4.99
CA PHE A 222 -5.41 -19.50 -3.56
C PHE A 222 -6.75 -19.59 -2.82
N ASP A 223 -6.99 -20.65 -2.07
CA ASP A 223 -8.07 -20.67 -1.09
C ASP A 223 -7.82 -19.60 -0.05
N ILE A 224 -8.83 -18.79 0.26
CA ILE A 224 -8.83 -17.94 1.45
C ILE A 224 -9.28 -18.82 2.62
N VAL A 225 -8.30 -19.28 3.39
CA VAL A 225 -8.54 -20.19 4.52
C VAL A 225 -9.20 -19.46 5.67
N SER A 226 -8.66 -18.30 6.03
CA SER A 226 -9.14 -17.48 7.14
C SER A 226 -8.65 -16.05 7.03
N THR A 227 -9.38 -15.12 7.64
CA THR A 227 -9.02 -13.70 7.76
C THR A 227 -9.13 -13.25 9.21
N LYS A 228 -8.20 -12.41 9.68
CA LYS A 228 -8.24 -11.81 11.01
C LYS A 228 -7.80 -10.37 10.98
N LEU A 229 -8.59 -9.48 11.56
CA LEU A 229 -8.38 -8.05 11.57
C LEU A 229 -8.39 -7.52 12.99
N ILE A 230 -7.50 -6.55 13.30
CA ILE A 230 -7.54 -5.77 14.54
C ILE A 230 -7.29 -4.29 14.27
N THR A 231 -7.82 -3.44 15.13
CA THR A 231 -7.53 -2.00 15.15
C THR A 231 -7.27 -1.54 16.58
N GLN A 232 -6.36 -0.58 16.73
CA GLN A 232 -6.06 0.09 17.98
C GLN A 232 -5.77 1.56 17.71
N PHE A 233 -6.49 2.46 18.37
CA PHE A 233 -6.30 3.90 18.13
C PHE A 233 -4.88 4.37 18.48
N SER A 234 -4.26 5.09 17.54
CA SER A 234 -2.96 5.74 17.70
C SER A 234 -2.82 6.93 16.74
N ASN A 235 -2.27 8.02 17.22
CA ASN A 235 -1.91 9.19 16.40
C ASN A 235 -0.45 9.18 15.91
N ASN A 236 0.27 8.09 16.09
CA ASN A 236 1.68 8.03 15.68
C ASN A 236 1.88 8.02 14.16
N ILE A 237 0.83 7.76 13.37
CA ILE A 237 0.79 7.94 11.91
C ILE A 237 -0.52 8.66 11.59
N ARG A 238 -0.46 9.85 10.98
CA ARG A 238 -1.65 10.68 10.75
C ARG A 238 -1.46 11.71 9.66
N ASN A 239 -2.56 12.35 9.29
CA ASN A 239 -2.63 13.68 8.67
C ASN A 239 -3.37 14.60 9.63
N ASN A 240 -2.81 15.74 9.99
CA ASN A 240 -3.49 16.69 10.88
C ASN A 240 -4.59 17.44 10.12
N PHE A 241 -5.82 17.38 10.65
CA PHE A 241 -7.01 17.96 10.00
C PHE A 241 -7.27 17.47 8.55
N GLY A 242 -6.30 16.84 7.91
CA GLY A 242 -6.38 16.19 6.61
C GLY A 242 -7.36 16.85 5.63
N PHE A 243 -8.42 16.15 5.29
CA PHE A 243 -9.49 16.59 4.39
C PHE A 243 -10.20 17.90 4.86
N LEU A 244 -10.31 18.13 6.15
CA LEU A 244 -10.98 19.30 6.72
C LEU A 244 -10.06 20.53 6.84
N ASN A 245 -8.83 20.48 6.33
CA ASN A 245 -7.87 21.57 6.48
C ASN A 245 -8.38 22.93 5.94
N ARG A 246 -9.27 22.91 4.94
CA ARG A 246 -9.91 24.14 4.41
C ARG A 246 -10.85 24.81 5.41
N ALA A 247 -11.36 24.08 6.40
CA ALA A 247 -12.20 24.61 7.45
C ALA A 247 -11.39 25.13 8.66
N ALA A 248 -10.08 24.92 8.69
CA ALA A 248 -9.20 25.48 9.70
C ALA A 248 -9.07 27.00 9.52
N GLN A 249 -9.01 27.74 10.63
CA GLN A 249 -8.82 29.19 10.59
C GLN A 249 -7.42 29.58 10.06
N GLU A 250 -6.44 28.76 10.40
CA GLU A 250 -5.03 28.97 10.04
C GLU A 250 -4.42 27.65 9.51
N GLY A 251 -3.29 27.76 8.83
CA GLY A 251 -2.50 26.61 8.43
C GLY A 251 -3.03 25.79 7.25
N VAL A 252 -3.95 26.35 6.45
CA VAL A 252 -4.38 25.73 5.18
C VAL A 252 -3.16 25.51 4.31
N GLY A 253 -2.89 24.25 3.91
CA GLY A 253 -1.72 23.87 3.12
C GLY A 253 -0.42 23.74 3.91
N ALA A 254 -0.45 23.84 5.24
CA ALA A 254 0.72 23.60 6.07
C ALA A 254 1.22 22.14 5.95
N SER A 255 2.52 21.94 6.14
CA SER A 255 3.18 20.62 5.95
C SER A 255 2.65 19.54 6.88
N ASP A 256 2.11 19.88 8.06
CA ASP A 256 1.51 18.93 8.99
C ASP A 256 0.15 18.37 8.51
N LYS A 257 -0.44 18.92 7.44
CA LYS A 257 -1.62 18.38 6.75
C LYS A 257 -1.26 17.21 5.83
N LEU A 258 0.03 17.07 5.53
CA LEU A 258 0.59 15.93 4.80
C LEU A 258 0.83 14.75 5.77
N PHE A 259 1.53 13.74 5.28
CA PHE A 259 1.89 12.58 6.08
C PHE A 259 2.84 12.94 7.24
N VAL A 260 2.48 12.53 8.45
CA VAL A 260 3.28 12.70 9.67
C VAL A 260 3.39 11.37 10.41
N GLN A 261 4.60 10.99 10.80
CA GLN A 261 4.80 9.79 11.63
C GLN A 261 5.84 9.96 12.73
N GLU A 262 5.63 9.24 13.82
CA GLU A 262 6.60 9.03 14.89
C GLU A 262 7.30 7.67 14.71
N GLY A 263 8.14 7.55 13.69
CA GLY A 263 8.66 6.28 13.17
C GLY A 263 9.23 5.33 14.22
N ARG A 264 9.96 5.83 15.25
CA ARG A 264 10.52 5.00 16.32
C ARG A 264 9.44 4.35 17.19
N LYS A 265 8.36 5.09 17.48
CA LYS A 265 7.21 4.55 18.26
C LYS A 265 6.46 3.52 17.43
N VAL A 266 6.18 3.85 16.15
CA VAL A 266 5.53 2.93 15.21
C VAL A 266 6.30 1.61 15.13
N PHE A 267 7.63 1.67 14.93
CA PHE A 267 8.46 0.48 14.87
C PHE A 267 8.35 -0.38 16.15
N LYS A 268 8.43 0.25 17.32
CA LYS A 268 8.38 -0.42 18.62
C LYS A 268 7.03 -1.06 18.90
N GLU A 269 5.95 -0.42 18.50
CA GLU A 269 4.58 -0.84 18.83
C GLU A 269 4.02 -1.81 17.78
N VAL A 270 4.17 -1.50 16.48
CA VAL A 270 3.53 -2.27 15.42
C VAL A 270 4.19 -3.63 15.18
N CYS A 271 5.53 -3.72 15.21
CA CYS A 271 6.20 -5.00 14.91
C CYS A 271 5.78 -6.15 15.83
N PRO A 272 5.70 -6.00 17.17
CA PRO A 272 5.18 -7.06 18.02
C PRO A 272 3.70 -7.36 17.77
N MET A 273 2.85 -6.33 17.59
CA MET A 273 1.42 -6.51 17.33
C MET A 273 1.15 -7.34 16.07
N VAL A 274 1.92 -7.10 14.99
CA VAL A 274 1.79 -7.87 13.74
C VAL A 274 2.20 -9.33 13.96
N ALA A 275 3.33 -9.58 14.62
CA ALA A 275 3.79 -10.93 14.89
C ALA A 275 2.80 -11.69 15.79
N GLU A 276 2.27 -11.06 16.83
CA GLU A 276 1.25 -11.65 17.72
C GLU A 276 -0.06 -11.94 16.99
N LEU A 277 -0.53 -11.01 16.13
CA LEU A 277 -1.74 -11.23 15.34
C LEU A 277 -1.58 -12.43 14.43
N ILE A 278 -0.48 -12.51 13.66
CA ILE A 278 -0.24 -13.63 12.75
C ILE A 278 -0.13 -14.94 13.53
N ALA A 279 0.66 -14.98 14.60
CA ALA A 279 0.82 -16.19 15.40
C ALA A 279 -0.50 -16.67 16.01
N SER A 280 -1.30 -15.76 16.59
CA SER A 280 -2.62 -16.12 17.14
C SER A 280 -3.61 -16.54 16.05
N HIS A 281 -3.58 -15.90 14.87
CA HIS A 281 -4.44 -16.26 13.74
C HIS A 281 -4.12 -17.67 13.22
N LEU A 282 -2.83 -18.03 13.14
CA LEU A 282 -2.41 -19.39 12.78
C LEU A 282 -2.89 -20.41 13.83
N ALA A 283 -2.66 -20.14 15.12
CA ALA A 283 -3.08 -21.03 16.21
C ALA A 283 -4.60 -21.27 16.24
N GLU A 284 -5.42 -20.24 16.01
CA GLU A 284 -6.88 -20.35 15.90
C GLU A 284 -7.32 -21.28 14.75
N ASN A 285 -6.49 -21.39 13.70
CA ASN A 285 -6.72 -22.28 12.57
C ASN A 285 -5.96 -23.62 12.69
N GLN A 286 -5.43 -23.93 13.88
CA GLN A 286 -4.67 -25.17 14.17
C GLN A 286 -3.42 -25.32 13.28
N LEU A 287 -2.80 -24.19 12.93
CA LEU A 287 -1.58 -24.10 12.13
C LEU A 287 -0.41 -23.58 13.00
N ASN A 288 0.80 -24.03 12.65
CA ASN A 288 2.04 -23.53 13.23
C ASN A 288 2.73 -22.59 12.23
N VAL A 289 3.61 -21.74 12.72
CA VAL A 289 4.43 -20.87 11.86
C VAL A 289 5.28 -21.70 10.88
N SER A 290 5.75 -22.89 11.30
CA SER A 290 6.51 -23.81 10.45
C SER A 290 5.74 -24.40 9.27
N ASP A 291 4.41 -24.33 9.27
CA ASP A 291 3.57 -24.78 8.17
C ASP A 291 3.51 -23.74 7.02
N ILE A 292 3.92 -22.49 7.32
CA ILE A 292 3.85 -21.37 6.40
C ILE A 292 5.11 -21.31 5.56
N LYS A 293 4.93 -21.36 4.23
CA LYS A 293 6.02 -21.28 3.26
C LYS A 293 6.38 -19.85 2.88
N ARG A 294 5.42 -18.90 3.03
CA ARG A 294 5.64 -17.51 2.61
C ARG A 294 4.82 -16.51 3.41
N PHE A 295 5.46 -15.40 3.79
CA PHE A 295 4.84 -14.25 4.43
C PHE A 295 4.93 -13.05 3.48
N TRP A 296 3.82 -12.64 2.88
CA TRP A 296 3.73 -11.42 2.09
C TRP A 296 3.33 -10.26 3.01
N LEU A 297 4.35 -9.65 3.60
CA LEU A 297 4.18 -8.57 4.57
C LEU A 297 4.01 -7.22 3.88
N HIS A 298 3.37 -6.29 4.55
CA HIS A 298 3.35 -4.89 4.15
C HIS A 298 4.78 -4.35 3.98
N GLN A 299 5.02 -3.58 2.94
CA GLN A 299 6.32 -3.10 2.50
C GLN A 299 6.58 -1.66 3.00
N ALA A 300 6.58 -1.45 4.32
CA ALA A 300 6.80 -0.13 4.91
C ALA A 300 8.27 0.21 5.12
N ASN A 301 9.05 -0.76 5.62
CA ASN A 301 10.45 -0.60 5.97
C ASN A 301 11.09 -1.98 6.09
N LEU A 302 12.27 -2.17 5.52
CA LEU A 302 12.98 -3.46 5.53
C LEU A 302 13.24 -3.97 6.96
N ASN A 303 13.68 -3.07 7.84
CA ASN A 303 13.99 -3.46 9.22
C ASN A 303 12.75 -3.92 9.99
N MET A 304 11.55 -3.36 9.69
CA MET A 304 10.29 -3.84 10.25
C MET A 304 9.98 -5.27 9.75
N ASN A 305 10.09 -5.51 8.44
CA ASN A 305 9.82 -6.81 7.84
C ASN A 305 10.77 -7.89 8.39
N LEU A 306 12.07 -7.58 8.48
CA LEU A 306 13.07 -8.50 9.07
C LEU A 306 12.75 -8.80 10.53
N LEU A 307 12.37 -7.81 11.33
CA LEU A 307 12.03 -8.02 12.74
C LEU A 307 10.75 -8.85 12.90
N ILE A 308 9.70 -8.57 12.12
CA ILE A 308 8.45 -9.33 12.15
C ILE A 308 8.71 -10.79 11.75
N ALA A 309 9.42 -11.01 10.63
CA ALA A 309 9.78 -12.36 10.19
C ALA A 309 10.61 -13.11 11.24
N ARG A 310 11.62 -12.46 11.84
CA ARG A 310 12.43 -13.07 12.92
C ARG A 310 11.59 -13.41 14.15
N LYS A 311 10.65 -12.56 14.54
CA LYS A 311 9.75 -12.85 15.68
C LYS A 311 8.84 -14.05 15.41
N LEU A 312 8.37 -14.21 14.17
CA LEU A 312 7.54 -15.34 13.77
C LEU A 312 8.36 -16.62 13.67
N LEU A 313 9.47 -16.59 12.96
CA LEU A 313 10.27 -17.79 12.63
C LEU A 313 11.21 -18.22 13.75
N GLY A 314 11.51 -17.36 14.73
CA GLY A 314 12.56 -17.57 15.75
C GLY A 314 13.98 -17.51 15.20
N ARG A 315 14.16 -17.19 13.92
CA ARG A 315 15.41 -17.03 13.17
C ARG A 315 15.25 -15.98 12.09
N ASP A 316 16.32 -15.64 11.40
CA ASP A 316 16.22 -14.85 10.18
C ASP A 316 15.49 -15.65 9.08
N ALA A 317 14.70 -14.95 8.27
CA ALA A 317 13.99 -15.55 7.15
C ALA A 317 15.00 -15.99 6.07
N GLU A 318 14.77 -17.17 5.50
CA GLU A 318 15.50 -17.63 4.33
C GLU A 318 15.01 -16.90 3.06
N PRO A 319 15.81 -16.88 1.99
CA PRO A 319 15.40 -16.30 0.72
C PRO A 319 14.02 -16.86 0.25
N GLY A 320 13.09 -15.97 -0.02
CA GLY A 320 11.75 -16.33 -0.48
C GLY A 320 10.71 -16.57 0.63
N GLU A 321 11.09 -16.72 1.91
CA GLU A 321 10.11 -16.86 3.00
C GLU A 321 9.36 -15.55 3.30
N ALA A 322 10.04 -14.42 3.24
CA ALA A 322 9.46 -13.09 3.41
C ALA A 322 9.96 -12.14 2.30
N PRO A 323 9.40 -12.23 1.09
CA PRO A 323 9.90 -11.49 -0.06
C PRO A 323 9.78 -9.99 0.14
N VAL A 324 10.77 -9.27 -0.38
CA VAL A 324 10.89 -7.81 -0.33
C VAL A 324 10.73 -7.25 -1.74
N ILE A 325 9.85 -6.24 -1.89
CA ILE A 325 9.71 -5.44 -3.11
C ILE A 325 9.98 -3.95 -2.82
N LEU A 326 10.19 -3.63 -1.56
CA LEU A 326 10.40 -2.30 -1.03
C LEU A 326 11.62 -1.60 -1.63
N ASP A 327 12.65 -2.34 -1.98
CA ASP A 327 13.89 -1.82 -2.58
C ASP A 327 13.63 -1.09 -3.90
N SER A 328 12.64 -1.52 -4.68
CA SER A 328 12.30 -0.97 -6.00
C SER A 328 10.98 -0.18 -6.04
N TYR A 329 10.02 -0.51 -5.16
CA TYR A 329 8.70 0.15 -5.13
C TYR A 329 8.56 1.17 -4.00
N ALA A 330 9.46 1.18 -3.02
CA ALA A 330 9.28 1.85 -1.74
C ALA A 330 7.97 1.43 -1.04
N ASN A 331 7.44 2.23 -0.13
CA ASN A 331 6.17 1.96 0.50
C ASN A 331 5.01 2.44 -0.40
N THR A 332 4.27 1.54 -0.96
CA THR A 332 3.07 1.80 -1.77
C THR A 332 1.78 1.59 -0.97
N SER A 333 1.83 1.86 0.34
CA SER A 333 0.68 1.75 1.24
C SER A 333 -0.03 0.39 1.13
N SER A 334 -1.33 0.36 0.82
CA SER A 334 -2.12 -0.88 0.77
C SER A 334 -1.71 -1.82 -0.37
N ALA A 335 -1.14 -1.31 -1.45
CA ALA A 335 -0.70 -2.14 -2.58
C ALA A 335 0.52 -3.02 -2.25
N GLY A 336 1.40 -2.61 -1.32
CA GLY A 336 2.70 -3.23 -1.11
C GLY A 336 2.68 -4.72 -0.80
N SER A 337 1.80 -5.18 0.08
CA SER A 337 1.67 -6.62 0.40
C SER A 337 1.10 -7.42 -0.78
N VAL A 338 0.19 -6.84 -1.55
CA VAL A 338 -0.38 -7.47 -2.75
C VAL A 338 0.63 -7.52 -3.88
N ILE A 339 1.50 -6.49 -4.04
CA ILE A 339 2.64 -6.54 -4.99
C ILE A 339 3.57 -7.70 -4.63
N ALA A 340 3.88 -7.87 -3.32
CA ALA A 340 4.70 -8.98 -2.87
C ALA A 340 4.05 -10.34 -3.18
N LEU A 341 2.74 -10.49 -2.95
CA LEU A 341 1.98 -11.67 -3.36
C LEU A 341 2.05 -11.87 -4.88
N HIS A 342 1.72 -10.85 -5.68
CA HIS A 342 1.65 -10.91 -7.13
C HIS A 342 2.98 -11.35 -7.76
N LYS A 343 4.10 -10.83 -7.26
CA LYS A 343 5.45 -11.14 -7.79
C LYS A 343 6.05 -12.44 -7.27
N HIS A 344 5.59 -12.94 -6.12
CA HIS A 344 6.20 -14.08 -5.44
C HIS A 344 5.15 -15.13 -5.04
N GLN A 345 4.37 -15.60 -6.02
CA GLN A 345 3.34 -16.62 -5.81
C GLN A 345 3.48 -17.84 -6.73
N ASP A 346 4.16 -17.70 -7.87
CA ASP A 346 4.10 -18.71 -8.94
C ASP A 346 4.98 -19.94 -8.63
N ASP A 347 6.05 -19.78 -7.86
CA ASP A 347 6.97 -20.83 -7.44
C ASP A 347 6.48 -21.69 -6.25
N LEU A 348 5.34 -21.33 -5.65
CA LEU A 348 4.78 -22.11 -4.55
C LEU A 348 4.11 -23.39 -5.08
N PRO A 349 4.39 -24.55 -4.47
CA PRO A 349 3.72 -25.80 -4.83
C PRO A 349 2.26 -25.80 -4.38
N SER A 350 1.43 -26.63 -5.04
CA SER A 350 0.05 -26.87 -4.60
C SER A 350 0.02 -27.37 -3.14
N GLY A 351 -0.94 -26.88 -2.38
CA GLY A 351 -1.09 -27.14 -0.93
C GLY A 351 -0.25 -26.23 -0.03
N ALA A 352 0.72 -25.48 -0.57
CA ALA A 352 1.53 -24.58 0.24
C ALA A 352 0.69 -23.48 0.89
N LEU A 353 0.99 -23.21 2.16
CA LEU A 353 0.36 -22.16 2.95
C LEU A 353 1.23 -20.89 2.92
N GLY A 354 0.55 -19.75 2.81
CA GLY A 354 1.15 -18.44 2.95
C GLY A 354 0.28 -17.49 3.78
N VAL A 355 0.87 -16.43 4.29
CA VAL A 355 0.17 -15.38 5.03
C VAL A 355 0.40 -14.04 4.32
N LEU A 356 -0.69 -13.42 3.89
CA LEU A 356 -0.70 -12.02 3.46
C LEU A 356 -1.05 -11.15 4.67
N SER A 357 -0.17 -10.21 5.03
CA SER A 357 -0.42 -9.30 6.15
C SER A 357 -0.10 -7.86 5.79
N SER A 358 -1.03 -6.98 6.07
CA SER A 358 -0.83 -5.53 5.98
C SER A 358 -1.08 -4.86 7.32
N PHE A 359 -0.38 -3.75 7.55
CA PHE A 359 -0.44 -3.00 8.81
C PHE A 359 -0.11 -1.54 8.56
N GLY A 360 -0.65 -0.65 9.37
CA GLY A 360 -0.41 0.78 9.20
C GLY A 360 -1.14 1.64 10.19
N ALA A 361 -1.43 2.85 9.72
CA ALA A 361 -2.09 3.87 10.53
C ALA A 361 -3.39 3.37 11.13
N GLY A 362 -3.67 3.88 12.28
CA GLY A 362 -4.85 3.51 13.03
C GLY A 362 -4.57 3.24 14.50
N TYR A 363 -3.78 2.26 14.98
CA TYR A 363 -3.20 1.22 14.10
C TYR A 363 -4.27 0.28 13.57
N SER A 364 -4.01 -0.26 12.40
CA SER A 364 -4.80 -1.32 11.81
C SER A 364 -3.87 -2.43 11.32
N ILE A 365 -4.25 -3.68 11.52
CA ILE A 365 -3.47 -4.85 11.12
C ILE A 365 -4.43 -5.91 10.61
N GLY A 366 -4.12 -6.51 9.47
CA GLY A 366 -4.86 -7.63 8.90
C GLY A 366 -3.94 -8.80 8.54
N SER A 367 -4.46 -10.00 8.69
CA SER A 367 -3.82 -11.27 8.34
C SER A 367 -4.80 -12.13 7.55
N VAL A 368 -4.35 -12.64 6.41
CA VAL A 368 -5.11 -13.53 5.53
C VAL A 368 -4.28 -14.79 5.30
N ILE A 369 -4.79 -15.93 5.70
CA ILE A 369 -4.16 -17.24 5.47
C ILE A 369 -4.61 -17.74 4.11
N LEU A 370 -3.66 -18.02 3.24
CA LEU A 370 -3.87 -18.46 1.87
C LEU A 370 -3.30 -19.85 1.66
N ARG A 371 -3.99 -20.70 0.90
CA ARG A 371 -3.50 -22.03 0.46
C ARG A 371 -3.48 -22.09 -1.05
N LYS A 372 -2.31 -22.33 -1.63
CA LYS A 372 -2.15 -22.54 -3.07
C LYS A 372 -2.93 -23.79 -3.51
N ARG A 373 -3.72 -23.69 -4.57
CA ARG A 373 -4.41 -24.83 -5.20
C ARG A 373 -3.56 -25.57 -6.21
#